data_f856e4a08137c8d2d4bb8471c7b92d9e
#
_entry.id   f856e4a08137c8d2d4bb8471c7b92d9e
#
_cell.length_a   1.000
_cell.length_b   1.000
_cell.length_c   1.000
_cell.angle_alpha   90.00
_cell.angle_beta   90.00
_cell.angle_gamma   90.00
#
_symmetry.space_group_name_H-M   'P 1'
#
loop_
_entity.id
_entity.type
_entity.pdbx_description
1 polymer ?
#
loop_
_entity_poly.entity_id
_entity_poly.type
_entity_poly.pdbx_seq_one_letter_code
_entity_poly.pdbx_strand_id
1 'polypeptide(L)'
;PECGSRLHRIEGEANHYCLNYNGCKPQIIGRIQHYISRKALDIEGLGQETVALLVNANLIKNYSDLYELKFDQIVGLERMAEKSANNLITGILDSKKIPFERVLYGLGIRYVGETVAKKLAKHFENIDNILNSDFEELISVDEIGEKIANSIIEFSQNSENIEIINSLKS
;
A
#
# COMPACT_ATOMS: atom_id res chain seq x y z
N PRO A 1 -6.14 4.43 -20.37
CA PRO A 1 -5.37 4.30 -21.63
C PRO A 1 -4.23 3.28 -21.53
N GLU A 2 -3.62 3.12 -20.35
CA GLU A 2 -2.45 2.25 -20.18
C GLU A 2 -2.79 0.75 -20.16
N CYS A 3 -3.87 0.37 -19.48
CA CYS A 3 -4.26 -1.03 -19.34
C CYS A 3 -5.43 -1.46 -20.24
N GLY A 4 -6.00 -0.53 -21.01
CA GLY A 4 -7.14 -0.79 -21.90
C GLY A 4 -8.48 -1.06 -21.18
N SER A 5 -8.52 -1.04 -19.86
CA SER A 5 -9.75 -1.26 -19.10
C SER A 5 -10.70 -0.07 -19.20
N ARG A 6 -12.00 -0.36 -19.22
CA ARG A 6 -13.04 0.66 -19.25
C ARG A 6 -13.04 1.46 -17.95
N LEU A 7 -13.10 2.78 -18.08
CA LEU A 7 -13.23 3.68 -16.93
C LEU A 7 -14.67 3.68 -16.42
N HIS A 8 -14.81 3.77 -15.10
CA HIS A 8 -16.09 3.89 -14.40
C HIS A 8 -16.20 5.23 -13.70
N ARG A 9 -17.40 5.80 -13.71
CA ARG A 9 -17.73 6.99 -12.96
C ARG A 9 -18.66 6.61 -11.83
N ILE A 10 -18.29 7.00 -10.62
CA ILE A 10 -19.16 6.84 -9.44
C ILE A 10 -20.22 7.95 -9.49
N GLU A 11 -21.47 7.61 -9.27
CA GLU A 11 -22.56 8.57 -9.24
C GLU A 11 -22.30 9.66 -8.20
N GLY A 12 -22.44 10.91 -8.58
CA GLY A 12 -22.14 12.06 -7.73
C GLY A 12 -20.67 12.50 -7.72
N GLU A 13 -19.77 11.79 -8.36
CA GLU A 13 -18.35 12.18 -8.48
C GLU A 13 -18.02 12.69 -9.90
N ALA A 14 -17.12 13.66 -9.99
CA ALA A 14 -16.66 14.21 -11.28
C ALA A 14 -15.63 13.30 -11.97
N ASN A 15 -14.89 12.52 -11.21
CA ASN A 15 -13.77 11.73 -11.69
C ASN A 15 -14.18 10.39 -12.28
N HIS A 16 -13.37 9.90 -13.22
CA HIS A 16 -13.47 8.55 -13.77
C HIS A 16 -12.36 7.69 -13.17
N TYR A 17 -12.69 6.45 -12.83
CA TYR A 17 -11.80 5.51 -12.15
C TYR A 17 -11.57 4.27 -13.01
N CYS A 18 -10.33 3.79 -13.02
CA CYS A 18 -9.98 2.48 -13.55
C CYS A 18 -10.11 1.43 -12.45
N LEU A 19 -10.96 0.44 -12.64
CA LEU A 19 -11.20 -0.62 -11.65
C LEU A 19 -10.22 -1.79 -11.75
N ASN A 20 -9.30 -1.76 -12.71
CA ASN A 20 -8.26 -2.77 -12.86
C ASN A 20 -7.09 -2.54 -11.88
N TYR A 21 -7.38 -2.60 -10.59
CA TYR A 21 -6.44 -2.23 -9.53
C TYR A 21 -5.14 -3.03 -9.54
N ASN A 22 -5.19 -4.30 -9.88
CA ASN A 22 -4.06 -5.22 -9.81
C ASN A 22 -3.42 -5.54 -11.17
N GLY A 23 -4.05 -5.10 -12.26
CA GLY A 23 -3.54 -5.29 -13.63
C GLY A 23 -3.06 -3.99 -14.29
N CYS A 24 -3.39 -2.83 -13.72
CA CYS A 24 -3.01 -1.53 -14.28
C CYS A 24 -1.66 -1.08 -13.69
N LYS A 25 -0.59 -1.13 -14.47
CA LYS A 25 0.76 -0.76 -14.01
C LYS A 25 0.86 0.60 -13.35
N PRO A 26 0.30 1.70 -13.90
CA PRO A 26 0.31 3.00 -13.22
C PRO A 26 -0.32 2.97 -11.83
N GLN A 27 -1.40 2.22 -11.63
CA GLN A 27 -2.02 2.07 -10.31
C GLN A 27 -1.17 1.26 -9.36
N ILE A 28 -0.55 0.19 -9.81
CA ILE A 28 0.39 -0.62 -9.04
C ILE A 28 1.56 0.25 -8.58
N ILE A 29 2.18 0.99 -9.50
CA ILE A 29 3.28 1.91 -9.22
C ILE A 29 2.84 2.98 -8.22
N GLY A 30 1.69 3.61 -8.42
CA GLY A 30 1.16 4.64 -7.53
C GLY A 30 0.92 4.14 -6.09
N ARG A 31 0.39 2.94 -5.93
CA ARG A 31 0.18 2.32 -4.60
C ARG A 31 1.49 1.99 -3.90
N ILE A 32 2.47 1.48 -4.62
CA ILE A 32 3.80 1.20 -4.06
C ILE A 32 4.50 2.51 -3.68
N GLN A 33 4.41 3.54 -4.52
CA GLN A 33 4.94 4.88 -4.22
C GLN A 33 4.32 5.48 -2.95
N HIS A 34 3.01 5.34 -2.79
CA HIS A 34 2.33 5.75 -1.57
C HIS A 34 2.87 5.00 -0.34
N TYR A 35 2.99 3.68 -0.43
CA TYR A 35 3.49 2.82 0.64
C TYR A 35 4.91 3.17 1.09
N ILE A 36 5.80 3.45 0.14
CA ILE A 36 7.20 3.80 0.44
C ILE A 36 7.41 5.27 0.81
N SER A 37 6.38 6.08 0.71
CA SER A 37 6.49 7.53 0.93
C SER A 37 6.95 7.88 2.34
N ARG A 38 7.48 9.10 2.50
CA ARG A 38 7.99 9.62 3.77
C ARG A 38 6.97 9.56 4.91
N LYS A 39 5.71 9.73 4.62
CA LYS A 39 4.62 9.68 5.61
C LYS A 39 4.18 8.25 5.96
N ALA A 40 4.50 7.29 5.13
CA ALA A 40 4.22 5.87 5.33
C ALA A 40 5.48 5.14 5.81
N LEU A 41 5.99 4.19 5.04
CA LEU A 41 7.13 3.35 5.45
C LEU A 41 8.50 4.02 5.31
N ASP A 42 8.58 5.16 4.61
CA ASP A 42 9.82 5.96 4.45
C ASP A 42 11.02 5.11 4.01
N ILE A 43 10.85 4.35 2.95
CA ILE A 43 11.90 3.46 2.45
C ILE A 43 12.92 4.27 1.64
N GLU A 44 14.06 4.53 2.23
CA GLU A 44 15.17 5.21 1.56
C GLU A 44 15.77 4.35 0.44
N GLY A 45 16.25 5.01 -0.60
CA GLY A 45 16.84 4.37 -1.78
C GLY A 45 15.83 3.86 -2.80
N LEU A 46 14.54 3.97 -2.51
CA LEU A 46 13.45 3.55 -3.38
C LEU A 46 12.68 4.78 -3.89
N GLY A 47 13.13 5.33 -5.00
CA GLY A 47 12.46 6.45 -5.68
C GLY A 47 11.41 5.98 -6.69
N GLN A 48 10.70 6.95 -7.27
CA GLN A 48 9.65 6.71 -8.26
C GLN A 48 10.15 5.90 -9.47
N GLU A 49 11.32 6.24 -9.98
CA GLU A 49 11.92 5.56 -11.13
C GLU A 49 12.30 4.12 -10.79
N THR A 50 12.83 3.89 -9.60
CA THR A 50 13.19 2.55 -9.13
C THR A 50 11.97 1.66 -8.94
N VAL A 51 10.88 2.19 -8.40
CA VAL A 51 9.59 1.46 -8.30
C VAL A 51 9.09 1.07 -9.68
N ALA A 52 9.08 2.00 -10.63
CA ALA A 52 8.67 1.73 -12.00
C ALA A 52 9.55 0.65 -12.67
N LEU A 53 10.86 0.70 -12.44
CA LEU A 53 11.80 -0.28 -12.93
C LEU A 53 11.52 -1.69 -12.39
N LEU A 54 11.30 -1.82 -11.08
CA LEU A 54 10.99 -3.09 -10.44
C LEU A 54 9.64 -3.68 -10.92
N VAL A 55 8.63 -2.84 -11.07
CA VAL A 55 7.31 -3.25 -11.58
C VAL A 55 7.41 -3.69 -13.04
N ASN A 56 8.12 -2.93 -13.87
CA ASN A 56 8.29 -3.25 -15.28
C ASN A 56 9.13 -4.51 -15.52
N ALA A 57 10.07 -4.79 -14.63
CA ALA A 57 10.85 -6.04 -14.61
C ALA A 57 10.06 -7.23 -14.03
N ASN A 58 8.81 -7.05 -13.64
CA ASN A 58 7.95 -8.05 -12.97
C ASN A 58 8.55 -8.64 -11.68
N LEU A 59 9.40 -7.89 -11.00
CA LEU A 59 9.98 -8.27 -9.70
C LEU A 59 9.03 -8.00 -8.55
N ILE A 60 8.17 -6.99 -8.67
CA ILE A 60 7.14 -6.65 -7.68
C ILE A 60 5.80 -6.38 -8.37
N LYS A 61 4.71 -6.81 -7.75
CA LYS A 61 3.32 -6.58 -8.18
C LYS A 61 2.52 -5.80 -7.15
N ASN A 62 2.97 -5.81 -5.91
CA ASN A 62 2.40 -5.06 -4.80
C ASN A 62 3.49 -4.72 -3.79
N TYR A 63 3.15 -3.93 -2.77
CA TYR A 63 4.15 -3.49 -1.78
C TYR A 63 4.65 -4.60 -0.85
N SER A 64 3.94 -5.73 -0.69
CA SER A 64 4.46 -6.85 0.11
C SER A 64 5.64 -7.55 -0.58
N ASP A 65 5.68 -7.56 -1.90
CA ASP A 65 6.76 -8.16 -2.68
C ASP A 65 8.11 -7.46 -2.45
N LEU A 66 8.10 -6.22 -1.95
CA LEU A 66 9.33 -5.50 -1.60
C LEU A 66 10.16 -6.26 -0.57
N TYR A 67 9.53 -6.95 0.36
CA TYR A 67 10.19 -7.70 1.44
C TYR A 67 10.77 -9.05 1.00
N GLU A 68 10.43 -9.49 -0.20
CA GLU A 68 10.96 -10.72 -0.82
C GLU A 68 12.09 -10.43 -1.82
N LEU A 69 12.38 -9.16 -2.11
CA LEU A 69 13.45 -8.77 -3.03
C LEU A 69 14.80 -9.21 -2.52
N LYS A 70 15.59 -9.78 -3.44
CA LYS A 70 16.97 -10.22 -3.19
C LYS A 70 17.96 -9.30 -3.86
N PHE A 71 19.13 -9.14 -3.25
CA PHE A 71 20.22 -8.32 -3.76
C PHE A 71 20.55 -8.65 -5.25
N ASP A 72 20.69 -9.93 -5.57
CA ASP A 72 21.05 -10.38 -6.91
C ASP A 72 20.03 -9.99 -7.98
N GLN A 73 18.76 -9.87 -7.61
CA GLN A 73 17.70 -9.43 -8.52
C GLN A 73 17.77 -7.94 -8.82
N ILE A 74 18.23 -7.15 -7.85
CA ILE A 74 18.27 -5.69 -7.91
C ILE A 74 19.52 -5.21 -8.60
N VAL A 75 20.69 -5.77 -8.26
CA VAL A 75 21.99 -5.35 -8.78
C VAL A 75 22.12 -5.57 -10.29
N GLY A 76 21.35 -6.48 -10.86
CA GLY A 76 21.31 -6.74 -12.30
C GLY A 76 20.46 -5.75 -13.12
N LEU A 77 19.74 -4.84 -12.45
CA LEU A 77 18.87 -3.89 -13.11
C LEU A 77 19.63 -2.67 -13.63
N GLU A 78 19.11 -2.06 -14.69
CA GLU A 78 19.66 -0.82 -15.24
C GLU A 78 19.76 0.28 -14.17
N ARG A 79 20.89 0.97 -14.10
CA ARG A 79 21.20 2.06 -13.15
C ARG A 79 21.24 1.65 -11.67
N MET A 80 21.24 0.36 -11.36
CA MET A 80 21.34 -0.17 -10.00
C MET A 80 22.75 -0.71 -9.74
N ALA A 81 23.63 0.17 -9.23
CA ALA A 81 24.94 -0.23 -8.75
C ALA A 81 24.84 -0.97 -7.40
N GLU A 82 25.87 -1.72 -7.03
CA GLU A 82 25.95 -2.50 -5.79
C GLU A 82 25.62 -1.67 -4.55
N LYS A 83 26.15 -0.44 -4.44
CA LYS A 83 25.86 0.46 -3.33
C LYS A 83 24.37 0.83 -3.25
N SER A 84 23.75 1.14 -4.39
CA SER A 84 22.31 1.47 -4.45
C SER A 84 21.46 0.26 -4.11
N ALA A 85 21.81 -0.92 -4.56
CA ALA A 85 21.11 -2.16 -4.22
C ALA A 85 21.19 -2.48 -2.71
N ASN A 86 22.37 -2.32 -2.11
CA ASN A 86 22.55 -2.48 -0.66
C ASN A 86 21.75 -1.47 0.14
N ASN A 87 21.74 -0.19 -0.26
CA ASN A 87 20.96 0.86 0.39
C ASN A 87 19.47 0.56 0.32
N LEU A 88 18.99 0.08 -0.81
CA LEU A 88 17.60 -0.31 -0.99
C LEU A 88 17.20 -1.46 -0.05
N ILE A 89 17.98 -2.53 -0.02
CA ILE A 89 17.72 -3.68 0.87
C ILE A 89 17.74 -3.23 2.34
N THR A 90 18.69 -2.40 2.73
CA THR A 90 18.76 -1.86 4.10
C THR A 90 17.51 -1.02 4.42
N GLY A 91 17.10 -0.14 3.52
CA GLY A 91 15.90 0.68 3.68
C GLY A 91 14.62 -0.16 3.84
N ILE A 92 14.49 -1.24 3.07
CA ILE A 92 13.38 -2.19 3.19
C ILE A 92 13.40 -2.88 4.57
N LEU A 93 14.55 -3.34 5.03
CA LEU A 93 14.68 -3.98 6.34
C LEU A 93 14.38 -3.02 7.49
N ASP A 94 14.85 -1.79 7.41
CA ASP A 94 14.58 -0.76 8.43
C ASP A 94 13.11 -0.35 8.48
N SER A 95 12.39 -0.43 7.36
CA SER A 95 10.96 -0.14 7.31
C SER A 95 10.12 -1.11 8.16
N LYS A 96 10.63 -2.29 8.49
CA LYS A 96 9.96 -3.25 9.40
C LYS A 96 9.80 -2.72 10.83
N LYS A 97 10.52 -1.66 11.20
CA LYS A 97 10.46 -1.02 12.53
C LYS A 97 9.47 0.15 12.58
N ILE A 98 8.85 0.49 11.48
CA ILE A 98 7.93 1.62 11.37
C ILE A 98 6.65 1.36 12.19
N PRO A 99 6.13 2.35 12.95
CA PRO A 99 4.94 2.20 13.77
C PRO A 99 3.70 1.80 12.96
N PHE A 100 2.82 1.01 13.57
CA PHE A 100 1.63 0.46 12.92
C PHE A 100 0.73 1.52 12.26
N GLU A 101 0.56 2.68 12.87
CA GLU A 101 -0.23 3.78 12.30
C GLU A 101 0.28 4.24 10.92
N ARG A 102 1.59 4.22 10.71
CA ARG A 102 2.21 4.56 9.43
C ARG A 102 2.08 3.43 8.42
N VAL A 103 2.19 2.19 8.85
CA VAL A 103 1.91 1.02 8.03
C VAL A 103 0.46 1.06 7.56
N LEU A 104 -0.49 1.31 8.46
CA LEU A 104 -1.91 1.42 8.15
C LEU A 104 -2.18 2.52 7.11
N TYR A 105 -1.57 3.69 7.27
CA TYR A 105 -1.63 4.75 6.25
C TYR A 105 -1.04 4.28 4.91
N GLY A 106 0.09 3.58 4.95
CA GLY A 106 0.78 3.03 3.77
C GLY A 106 -0.04 2.01 2.98
N LEU A 107 -0.96 1.28 3.62
CA LEU A 107 -1.85 0.34 2.93
C LEU A 107 -2.72 1.02 1.86
N GLY A 108 -2.95 2.33 1.96
CA GLY A 108 -3.68 3.09 0.96
C GLY A 108 -5.18 2.83 0.94
N ILE A 109 -5.77 2.50 2.09
CA ILE A 109 -7.23 2.35 2.22
C ILE A 109 -7.89 3.70 1.88
N ARG A 110 -8.84 3.69 0.96
CA ARG A 110 -9.52 4.91 0.52
C ARG A 110 -10.13 5.66 1.71
N TYR A 111 -9.97 6.98 1.73
CA TYR A 111 -10.39 7.89 2.81
C TYR A 111 -9.63 7.76 4.14
N VAL A 112 -8.70 6.84 4.26
CA VAL A 112 -7.85 6.69 5.45
C VAL A 112 -6.55 7.49 5.26
N GLY A 113 -6.55 8.74 5.71
CA GLY A 113 -5.37 9.59 5.77
C GLY A 113 -4.57 9.36 7.06
N GLU A 114 -3.52 10.17 7.28
CA GLU A 114 -2.63 10.04 8.46
C GLU A 114 -3.39 10.13 9.80
N THR A 115 -4.30 11.10 9.93
CA THR A 115 -5.06 11.32 11.17
C THR A 115 -5.99 10.15 11.46
N VAL A 116 -6.71 9.67 10.45
CA VAL A 116 -7.61 8.51 10.57
C VAL A 116 -6.82 7.25 10.90
N ALA A 117 -5.67 7.03 10.24
CA ALA A 117 -4.80 5.89 10.51
C ALA A 117 -4.31 5.88 11.96
N LYS A 118 -3.93 7.03 12.52
CA LYS A 118 -3.54 7.15 13.94
C LYS A 118 -4.68 6.78 14.90
N LYS A 119 -5.88 7.24 14.62
CA LYS A 119 -7.06 6.95 15.45
C LYS A 119 -7.43 5.47 15.40
N LEU A 120 -7.44 4.88 14.20
CA LEU A 120 -7.68 3.45 14.02
C LEU A 120 -6.60 2.60 14.72
N ALA A 121 -5.34 2.94 14.53
CA ALA A 121 -4.24 2.21 15.17
C ALA A 121 -4.30 2.27 16.70
N LYS A 122 -4.69 3.42 17.26
CA LYS A 122 -4.85 3.60 18.71
C LYS A 122 -6.03 2.80 19.26
N HIS A 123 -7.14 2.71 18.53
CA HIS A 123 -8.36 2.03 18.98
C HIS A 123 -8.26 0.51 18.83
N PHE A 124 -7.80 0.04 17.66
CA PHE A 124 -7.78 -1.38 17.32
C PHE A 124 -6.46 -2.09 17.62
N GLU A 125 -5.38 -1.33 17.82
CA GLU A 125 -4.03 -1.80 18.18
C GLU A 125 -3.30 -2.64 17.11
N ASN A 126 -4.00 -3.43 16.33
CA ASN A 126 -3.44 -4.25 15.26
C ASN A 126 -4.40 -4.36 14.05
N ILE A 127 -3.83 -4.86 12.95
CA ILE A 127 -4.58 -4.97 11.70
C ILE A 127 -5.70 -6.01 11.76
N ASP A 128 -5.52 -7.10 12.49
CA ASP A 128 -6.53 -8.17 12.55
C ASP A 128 -7.81 -7.67 13.23
N ASN A 129 -7.70 -6.86 14.25
CA ASN A 129 -8.85 -6.24 14.89
C ASN A 129 -9.61 -5.31 13.93
N ILE A 130 -8.90 -4.55 13.09
CA ILE A 130 -9.54 -3.70 12.07
C ILE A 130 -10.25 -4.55 11.02
N LEU A 131 -9.61 -5.60 10.52
CA LEU A 131 -10.18 -6.47 9.48
C LEU A 131 -11.42 -7.25 9.96
N ASN A 132 -11.50 -7.54 11.25
CA ASN A 132 -12.62 -8.26 11.88
C ASN A 132 -13.69 -7.33 12.46
N SER A 133 -13.48 -6.01 12.47
CA SER A 133 -14.44 -5.05 12.99
C SER A 133 -15.67 -4.93 12.09
N ASP A 134 -16.80 -4.67 12.70
CA ASP A 134 -18.05 -4.37 12.00
C ASP A 134 -18.24 -2.85 11.81
N PHE A 135 -19.32 -2.49 11.11
CA PHE A 135 -19.64 -1.09 10.81
C PHE A 135 -19.86 -0.27 12.09
N GLU A 136 -20.58 -0.81 13.04
CA GLU A 136 -20.92 -0.12 14.31
C GLU A 136 -19.66 0.15 15.14
N GLU A 137 -18.77 -0.81 15.20
CA GLU A 137 -17.50 -0.65 15.90
C GLU A 137 -16.61 0.41 15.23
N LEU A 138 -16.55 0.42 13.90
CA LEU A 138 -15.78 1.41 13.14
C LEU A 138 -16.32 2.82 13.35
N ILE A 139 -17.64 3.05 13.26
CA ILE A 139 -18.22 4.39 13.45
C ILE A 139 -18.18 4.86 14.91
N SER A 140 -17.96 3.97 15.87
CA SER A 140 -17.76 4.34 17.27
C SER A 140 -16.45 5.09 17.51
N VAL A 141 -15.48 4.95 16.60
CA VAL A 141 -14.21 5.66 16.66
C VAL A 141 -14.40 7.12 16.22
N ASP A 142 -13.92 8.05 17.03
CA ASP A 142 -13.99 9.48 16.74
C ASP A 142 -13.43 9.83 15.36
N GLU A 143 -14.12 10.68 14.61
CA GLU A 143 -13.83 11.08 13.22
C GLU A 143 -13.99 9.98 12.16
N ILE A 144 -14.43 8.78 12.51
CA ILE A 144 -14.74 7.72 11.54
C ILE A 144 -16.22 7.81 11.19
N GLY A 145 -16.52 8.40 10.04
CA GLY A 145 -17.87 8.45 9.48
C GLY A 145 -18.21 7.23 8.64
N GLU A 146 -19.45 7.19 8.17
CA GLU A 146 -20.00 6.12 7.33
C GLU A 146 -19.13 5.83 6.09
N LYS A 147 -18.66 6.87 5.41
CA LYS A 147 -17.85 6.74 4.19
C LYS A 147 -16.51 6.05 4.44
N ILE A 148 -15.85 6.39 5.53
CA ILE A 148 -14.58 5.78 5.95
C ILE A 148 -14.82 4.34 6.41
N ALA A 149 -15.84 4.10 7.23
CA ALA A 149 -16.19 2.77 7.70
C ALA A 149 -16.49 1.80 6.54
N ASN A 150 -17.31 2.21 5.58
CA ASN A 150 -17.61 1.42 4.39
C ASN A 150 -16.37 1.12 3.56
N SER A 151 -15.46 2.08 3.41
CA SER A 151 -14.20 1.89 2.70
C SER A 151 -13.30 0.84 3.38
N ILE A 152 -13.24 0.84 4.71
CA ILE A 152 -12.48 -0.16 5.48
C ILE A 152 -13.11 -1.55 5.35
N ILE A 153 -14.43 -1.67 5.42
CA ILE A 153 -15.15 -2.94 5.24
C ILE A 153 -14.90 -3.49 3.84
N GLU A 154 -15.04 -2.68 2.82
CA GLU A 154 -14.79 -3.07 1.42
C GLU A 154 -13.35 -3.56 1.24
N PHE A 155 -12.38 -2.87 1.81
CA PHE A 155 -10.98 -3.29 1.82
C PHE A 155 -10.79 -4.65 2.50
N SER A 156 -11.45 -4.87 3.64
CA SER A 156 -11.37 -6.11 4.43
C SER A 156 -12.04 -7.32 3.75
N GLN A 157 -13.01 -7.07 2.87
CA GLN A 157 -13.69 -8.12 2.11
C GLN A 157 -12.95 -8.54 0.84
N ASN A 158 -11.95 -7.79 0.42
CA ASN A 158 -11.17 -8.10 -0.76
C ASN A 158 -10.09 -9.15 -0.44
N SER A 159 -10.20 -10.34 -1.04
CA SER A 159 -9.28 -11.46 -0.78
C SER A 159 -7.83 -11.14 -1.14
N GLU A 160 -7.58 -10.35 -2.19
CA GLU A 160 -6.23 -9.96 -2.59
C GLU A 160 -5.59 -9.04 -1.55
N ASN A 161 -6.35 -8.13 -0.93
CA ASN A 161 -5.87 -7.29 0.16
C ASN A 161 -5.51 -8.13 1.39
N ILE A 162 -6.30 -9.15 1.70
CA ILE A 162 -6.02 -10.07 2.81
C ILE A 162 -4.75 -10.88 2.55
N GLU A 163 -4.54 -11.36 1.33
CA GLU A 163 -3.30 -12.06 0.96
C GLU A 163 -2.07 -11.17 1.12
N ILE A 164 -2.14 -9.93 0.65
CA ILE A 164 -1.06 -8.93 0.80
C ILE A 164 -0.75 -8.68 2.28
N ILE A 165 -1.77 -8.48 3.12
CA ILE A 165 -1.61 -8.28 4.56
C ILE A 165 -0.99 -9.50 5.22
N ASN A 166 -1.41 -10.70 4.87
CA ASN A 166 -0.83 -11.92 5.40
C ASN A 166 0.67 -12.06 5.03
N SER A 167 1.03 -11.68 3.80
CA SER A 167 2.43 -11.61 3.38
C SER A 167 3.24 -10.59 4.18
N LEU A 168 2.65 -9.43 4.51
CA LEU A 168 3.32 -8.42 5.34
C LEU A 168 3.51 -8.85 6.80
N LYS A 169 2.68 -9.74 7.31
CA LYS A 169 2.77 -10.27 8.68
C LYS A 169 3.84 -11.35 8.83
N SER A 170 4.21 -12.01 7.76
CA SER A 170 5.25 -13.03 7.75
C SER A 170 6.65 -12.41 7.74
#